data_5f75e9794ebb3c344757dde691eb9391
#
_entry.id   5f75e9794ebb3c344757dde691eb9391
#
_cell.length_a   1.000
_cell.length_b   1.000
_cell.length_c   1.000
_cell.angle_alpha   90.00
_cell.angle_beta   90.00
_cell.angle_gamma   90.00
#
_symmetry.space_group_name_H-M   'P 1'
#
loop_
_entity.id
_entity.type
_entity.pdbx_description
1 polymer ?
#
loop_
_entity_poly.entity_id
_entity_poly.type
_entity_poly.pdbx_seq_one_letter_code
_entity_poly.pdbx_strand_id
1 'polypeptide(L)'
;MANIPLILASSSRYRRELLDRLGLAYTCVSPEVDETPLAGESPVQLCARLARLKAEAVAKTNPHAVVIGSDQVCDLDGQALGKPHTFEKAVAQLMSMQGKRVVFHTAVCVLSPVLPPQETISDTVITMRALTEETVRDYVEREKPFDCAGSAKIER
;
A
#
# COMPACT_ATOMS: atom_id res chain seq x y z
N MET A 1 31.20 10.47 -10.83
CA MET A 1 29.73 10.67 -10.73
C MET A 1 29.30 10.57 -9.29
N ALA A 2 28.58 11.56 -8.84
CA ALA A 2 27.98 11.48 -7.51
C ALA A 2 26.84 10.45 -7.52
N ASN A 3 26.86 9.53 -6.58
CA ASN A 3 25.76 8.58 -6.40
C ASN A 3 24.62 9.28 -5.68
N ILE A 4 23.47 9.34 -6.33
CA ILE A 4 22.27 9.90 -5.73
C ILE A 4 21.67 8.82 -4.81
N PRO A 5 21.45 9.12 -3.50
CA PRO A 5 20.83 8.15 -2.62
C PRO A 5 19.42 7.79 -3.06
N LEU A 6 19.03 6.54 -2.88
CA LEU A 6 17.68 6.06 -3.10
C LEU A 6 17.04 5.73 -1.77
N ILE A 7 15.87 6.30 -1.52
CA ILE A 7 15.12 6.10 -0.28
C ILE A 7 13.73 5.56 -0.60
N LEU A 8 13.36 4.47 0.06
CA LEU A 8 11.99 3.97 0.07
C LEU A 8 11.27 4.58 1.27
N ALA A 9 10.26 5.41 0.99
CA ALA A 9 9.45 6.06 2.01
C ALA A 9 8.35 5.09 2.49
N SER A 10 8.74 4.06 3.24
CA SER A 10 7.82 3.02 3.70
C SER A 10 8.42 2.24 4.86
N SER A 11 7.56 1.79 5.75
CA SER A 11 7.88 0.79 6.77
C SER A 11 7.43 -0.61 6.36
N SER A 12 6.82 -0.77 5.20
CA SER A 12 6.29 -2.05 4.72
C SER A 12 7.39 -3.01 4.30
N ARG A 13 7.46 -4.17 4.95
CA ARG A 13 8.41 -5.23 4.55
C ARG A 13 8.09 -5.79 3.16
N TYR A 14 6.82 -5.78 2.76
CA TYR A 14 6.40 -6.28 1.44
C TYR A 14 6.95 -5.41 0.32
N ARG A 15 6.90 -4.08 0.48
CA ARG A 15 7.48 -3.15 -0.49
C ARG A 15 8.99 -3.27 -0.54
N ARG A 16 9.65 -3.49 0.60
CA ARG A 16 11.09 -3.74 0.64
C ARG A 16 11.45 -4.98 -0.15
N GLU A 17 10.73 -6.07 0.05
CA GLU A 17 10.96 -7.32 -0.68
C GLU A 17 10.81 -7.14 -2.19
N LEU A 18 9.83 -6.35 -2.63
CA LEU A 18 9.64 -6.05 -4.05
C LEU A 18 10.79 -5.20 -4.61
N LEU A 19 11.24 -4.19 -3.87
CA LEU A 19 12.33 -3.33 -4.29
C LEU A 19 13.66 -4.08 -4.33
N ASP A 20 13.87 -5.02 -3.41
CA ASP A 20 15.06 -5.86 -3.37
C ASP A 20 15.27 -6.64 -4.67
N ARG A 21 14.18 -6.97 -5.38
CA ARG A 21 14.27 -7.70 -6.65
C ARG A 21 14.96 -6.89 -7.75
N LEU A 22 15.02 -5.57 -7.62
CA LEU A 22 15.70 -4.71 -8.59
C LEU A 22 17.22 -4.69 -8.39
N GLY A 23 17.73 -5.21 -7.27
CA GLY A 23 19.16 -5.24 -6.99
C GLY A 23 19.79 -3.88 -6.73
N LEU A 24 18.99 -2.87 -6.38
CA LEU A 24 19.46 -1.52 -6.10
C LEU A 24 19.74 -1.34 -4.62
N ALA A 25 20.80 -0.58 -4.30
CA ALA A 25 21.05 -0.17 -2.93
C ALA A 25 20.09 0.97 -2.55
N TYR A 26 19.44 0.83 -1.41
CA TYR A 26 18.51 1.84 -0.91
C TYR A 26 18.43 1.81 0.62
N THR A 27 17.87 2.87 1.20
CA THR A 27 17.53 2.90 2.61
C THR A 27 16.03 3.10 2.77
N CYS A 28 15.50 2.77 3.94
CA CYS A 28 14.08 2.95 4.25
C CYS A 28 13.91 4.05 5.29
N VAL A 29 12.97 4.93 5.05
CA VAL A 29 12.55 5.95 6.03
C VAL A 29 11.04 5.84 6.14
N SER A 30 10.54 5.66 7.37
CA SER A 30 9.10 5.58 7.60
C SER A 30 8.48 6.97 7.47
N PRO A 31 7.55 7.19 6.53
CA PRO A 31 6.87 8.46 6.42
C PRO A 31 5.78 8.55 7.47
N GLU A 32 5.70 9.68 8.18
CA GLU A 32 4.63 9.95 9.12
C GLU A 32 3.65 10.92 8.46
N VAL A 33 2.56 10.41 7.93
CA VAL A 33 1.53 11.19 7.26
C VAL A 33 0.16 10.79 7.77
N ASP A 34 -0.78 11.73 7.70
CA ASP A 34 -2.17 11.45 8.02
C ASP A 34 -2.80 10.69 6.85
N GLU A 35 -3.20 9.45 7.08
CA GLU A 35 -3.77 8.57 6.06
C GLU A 35 -5.30 8.62 6.04
N THR A 36 -5.91 9.54 6.77
CA THR A 36 -7.36 9.69 6.82
C THR A 36 -7.91 10.08 5.44
N PRO A 37 -8.92 9.36 4.91
CA PRO A 37 -9.56 9.75 3.65
C PRO A 37 -10.23 11.12 3.75
N LEU A 38 -10.19 11.87 2.65
CA LEU A 38 -10.89 13.14 2.54
C LEU A 38 -12.35 12.91 2.13
N ALA A 39 -13.22 13.85 2.49
CA ALA A 39 -14.63 13.78 2.10
C ALA A 39 -14.77 13.73 0.57
N GLY A 40 -15.55 12.77 0.07
CA GLY A 40 -15.77 12.60 -1.36
C GLY A 40 -14.61 12.01 -2.15
N GLU A 41 -13.53 11.62 -1.49
CA GLU A 41 -12.36 11.03 -2.14
C GLU A 41 -12.62 9.56 -2.49
N SER A 42 -12.41 9.19 -3.77
CA SER A 42 -12.51 7.80 -4.19
C SER A 42 -11.30 6.99 -3.70
N PRO A 43 -11.41 5.64 -3.64
CA PRO A 43 -10.26 4.81 -3.28
C PRO A 43 -9.02 5.05 -4.14
N VAL A 44 -9.18 5.23 -5.46
CA VAL A 44 -8.05 5.49 -6.35
C VAL A 44 -7.43 6.86 -6.10
N GLN A 45 -8.24 7.88 -5.82
CA GLN A 45 -7.75 9.21 -5.48
C GLN A 45 -6.99 9.19 -4.15
N LEU A 46 -7.52 8.49 -3.17
CA LEU A 46 -6.86 8.30 -1.87
C LEU A 46 -5.50 7.63 -2.05
N CYS A 47 -5.44 6.57 -2.85
CA CYS A 47 -4.22 5.82 -3.09
C CYS A 47 -3.13 6.71 -3.72
N ALA A 48 -3.47 7.46 -4.76
CA ALA A 48 -2.54 8.37 -5.43
C ALA A 48 -2.07 9.48 -4.50
N ARG A 49 -2.99 10.08 -3.75
CA ARG A 49 -2.65 11.15 -2.81
C ARG A 49 -1.71 10.68 -1.71
N LEU A 50 -1.98 9.52 -1.13
CA LEU A 50 -1.15 8.98 -0.04
C LEU A 50 0.25 8.59 -0.53
N ALA A 51 0.37 8.03 -1.72
CA ALA A 51 1.68 7.72 -2.30
C ALA A 51 2.52 8.99 -2.45
N ARG A 52 1.91 10.08 -2.94
CA ARG A 52 2.57 11.37 -3.08
C ARG A 52 2.95 11.97 -1.73
N LEU A 53 2.03 11.97 -0.77
CA LEU A 53 2.30 12.51 0.57
C LEU A 53 3.46 11.79 1.25
N LYS A 54 3.52 10.47 1.12
CA LYS A 54 4.60 9.68 1.71
C LYS A 54 5.94 10.01 1.07
N ALA A 55 5.99 10.16 -0.24
CA ALA A 55 7.21 10.55 -0.93
C ALA A 55 7.62 11.97 -0.54
N GLU A 56 6.70 12.92 -0.54
CA GLU A 56 6.97 14.32 -0.19
C GLU A 56 7.47 14.47 1.25
N ALA A 57 6.87 13.75 2.20
CA ALA A 57 7.26 13.82 3.61
C ALA A 57 8.74 13.44 3.82
N VAL A 58 9.20 12.42 3.10
CA VAL A 58 10.60 11.98 3.18
C VAL A 58 11.54 12.86 2.34
N ALA A 59 11.09 13.29 1.15
CA ALA A 59 11.89 14.16 0.29
C ALA A 59 12.17 15.51 0.95
N LYS A 60 11.27 16.01 1.76
CA LYS A 60 11.43 17.29 2.48
C LYS A 60 12.67 17.31 3.35
N THR A 61 12.99 16.20 4.00
CA THR A 61 14.17 16.06 4.87
C THR A 61 15.36 15.41 4.17
N ASN A 62 15.18 14.98 2.90
CA ASN A 62 16.22 14.33 2.11
C ASN A 62 16.24 14.91 0.68
N PRO A 63 16.51 16.23 0.53
CA PRO A 63 16.32 16.92 -0.75
C PRO A 63 17.28 16.48 -1.86
N HIS A 64 18.34 15.74 -1.52
CA HIS A 64 19.32 15.25 -2.50
C HIS A 64 19.08 13.79 -2.91
N ALA A 65 18.02 13.18 -2.40
CA ALA A 65 17.74 11.77 -2.66
C ALA A 65 16.63 11.58 -3.69
N VAL A 66 16.65 10.45 -4.37
CA VAL A 66 15.47 9.94 -5.08
C VAL A 66 14.61 9.23 -4.06
N VAL A 67 13.34 9.60 -3.95
CA VAL A 67 12.42 9.06 -2.95
C VAL A 67 11.27 8.37 -3.66
N ILE A 68 11.01 7.12 -3.25
CA ILE A 68 9.88 6.33 -3.74
C ILE A 68 8.82 6.27 -2.64
N GLY A 69 7.65 6.85 -2.89
CA GLY A 69 6.48 6.71 -2.05
C GLY A 69 5.49 5.77 -2.72
N SER A 70 4.77 5.00 -1.93
CA SER A 70 3.78 4.05 -2.45
C SER A 70 2.66 3.87 -1.46
N ASP A 71 1.49 3.58 -1.98
CA ASP A 71 0.34 3.21 -1.18
C ASP A 71 -0.48 2.16 -1.91
N GLN A 72 -1.21 1.36 -1.15
CA GLN A 72 -2.13 0.36 -1.69
C GLN A 72 -3.46 0.49 -0.98
N VAL A 73 -4.54 0.56 -1.75
CA VAL A 73 -5.90 0.67 -1.22
C VAL A 73 -6.75 -0.48 -1.77
N CYS A 74 -7.42 -1.16 -0.87
CA CYS A 74 -8.40 -2.19 -1.22
C CYS A 74 -9.74 -1.51 -1.45
N ASP A 75 -10.29 -1.68 -2.65
CA ASP A 75 -11.53 -1.04 -3.10
C ASP A 75 -12.61 -2.11 -3.22
N LEU A 76 -13.60 -2.04 -2.34
CA LEU A 76 -14.79 -2.88 -2.37
C LEU A 76 -15.99 -2.00 -2.73
N ASP A 77 -16.46 -2.10 -3.97
CA ASP A 77 -17.61 -1.36 -4.48
C ASP A 77 -17.52 0.16 -4.24
N GLY A 78 -16.33 0.73 -4.41
CA GLY A 78 -16.10 2.16 -4.22
C GLY A 78 -15.79 2.56 -2.79
N GLN A 79 -15.69 1.60 -1.88
CA GLN A 79 -15.34 1.84 -0.48
C GLN A 79 -13.92 1.37 -0.20
N ALA A 80 -13.08 2.25 0.34
CA ALA A 80 -11.73 1.91 0.71
C ALA A 80 -11.72 1.11 2.01
N LEU A 81 -11.08 -0.07 1.98
CA LEU A 81 -10.87 -0.90 3.16
C LEU A 81 -9.41 -0.76 3.60
N GLY A 82 -9.23 -0.27 4.83
CA GLY A 82 -7.90 -0.08 5.40
C GLY A 82 -7.32 -1.35 6.01
N LYS A 83 -6.22 -1.18 6.73
CA LYS A 83 -5.61 -2.25 7.51
C LYS A 83 -6.48 -2.59 8.71
N PRO A 84 -6.74 -3.88 8.98
CA PRO A 84 -7.64 -4.25 10.07
C PRO A 84 -7.04 -4.09 11.46
N HIS A 85 -5.74 -4.29 11.63
CA HIS A 85 -4.97 -4.24 12.87
C HIS A 85 -5.34 -5.28 13.93
N THR A 86 -6.56 -5.84 13.91
CA THR A 86 -7.00 -6.85 14.88
C THR A 86 -7.55 -8.07 14.17
N PHE A 87 -7.59 -9.20 14.89
CA PHE A 87 -8.12 -10.47 14.39
C PHE A 87 -9.58 -10.33 13.94
N GLU A 88 -10.43 -9.79 14.80
CA GLU A 88 -11.86 -9.71 14.51
C GLU A 88 -12.17 -8.75 13.36
N LYS A 89 -11.43 -7.64 13.24
CA LYS A 89 -11.60 -6.73 12.12
C LYS A 89 -11.14 -7.35 10.81
N ALA A 90 -10.06 -8.14 10.84
CA ALA A 90 -9.60 -8.86 9.66
C ALA A 90 -10.64 -9.88 9.19
N VAL A 91 -11.23 -10.63 10.12
CA VAL A 91 -12.30 -11.59 9.80
C VAL A 91 -13.50 -10.85 9.20
N ALA A 92 -13.93 -9.75 9.81
CA ALA A 92 -15.06 -8.97 9.32
C ALA A 92 -14.82 -8.42 7.92
N GLN A 93 -13.60 -7.90 7.63
CA GLN A 93 -13.25 -7.42 6.30
C GLN A 93 -13.31 -8.54 5.26
N LEU A 94 -12.69 -9.67 5.54
CA LEU A 94 -12.67 -10.80 4.60
C LEU A 94 -14.07 -11.35 4.36
N MET A 95 -14.91 -11.41 5.41
CA MET A 95 -16.30 -11.83 5.24
C MET A 95 -17.09 -10.83 4.39
N SER A 96 -16.79 -9.53 4.50
CA SER A 96 -17.46 -8.52 3.66
C SER A 96 -17.06 -8.62 2.19
N MET A 97 -15.88 -9.16 1.89
CA MET A 97 -15.36 -9.30 0.52
C MET A 97 -15.71 -10.65 -0.12
N GLN A 98 -16.10 -11.64 0.66
CA GLN A 98 -16.31 -12.98 0.15
C GLN A 98 -17.36 -13.01 -0.96
N GLY A 99 -17.07 -13.76 -2.03
CA GLY A 99 -17.94 -13.88 -3.19
C GLY A 99 -18.01 -12.62 -4.06
N LYS A 100 -17.19 -11.60 -3.81
CA LYS A 100 -17.25 -10.32 -4.51
C LYS A 100 -15.99 -10.05 -5.31
N ARG A 101 -16.13 -9.13 -6.29
CA ARG A 101 -15.02 -8.58 -7.05
C ARG A 101 -14.42 -7.42 -6.24
N VAL A 102 -13.12 -7.45 -6.04
CA VAL A 102 -12.38 -6.47 -5.25
C VAL A 102 -11.22 -5.95 -6.09
N VAL A 103 -10.95 -4.65 -6.02
CA VAL A 103 -9.84 -4.02 -6.75
C VAL A 103 -8.80 -3.52 -5.75
N PHE A 104 -7.55 -3.91 -5.94
CA PHE A 104 -6.43 -3.36 -5.20
C PHE A 104 -5.73 -2.33 -6.07
N HIS A 105 -5.81 -1.06 -5.68
CA HIS A 105 -5.08 0.02 -6.33
C HIS A 105 -3.71 0.15 -5.68
N THR A 106 -2.66 0.18 -6.48
CA THR A 106 -1.30 0.41 -5.99
C THR A 106 -0.75 1.64 -6.71
N ALA A 107 -0.42 2.67 -5.96
CA ALA A 107 0.16 3.89 -6.49
C ALA A 107 1.63 4.00 -6.11
N VAL A 108 2.43 4.53 -7.02
CA VAL A 108 3.85 4.81 -6.79
C VAL A 108 4.13 6.25 -7.23
N CYS A 109 4.82 6.99 -6.37
CA CYS A 109 5.30 8.34 -6.67
C CYS A 109 6.81 8.36 -6.49
N VAL A 110 7.53 8.79 -7.52
CA VAL A 110 8.99 8.93 -7.47
C VAL A 110 9.35 10.41 -7.58
N LEU A 111 10.01 10.90 -6.55
CA LEU A 111 10.52 12.27 -6.51
C LEU A 111 12.03 12.25 -6.66
N SER A 112 12.55 13.12 -7.52
CA SER A 112 13.97 13.21 -7.83
C SER A 112 14.43 14.66 -7.67
N PRO A 113 15.68 14.90 -7.22
CA PRO A 113 16.20 16.26 -7.15
C PRO A 113 16.50 16.86 -8.52
N VAL A 114 16.55 16.04 -9.59
CA VAL A 114 16.96 16.47 -10.92
C VAL A 114 15.91 16.23 -12.01
N LEU A 115 14.88 15.44 -11.74
CA LEU A 115 13.83 15.11 -12.70
C LEU A 115 12.46 15.49 -12.15
N PRO A 116 11.48 15.77 -13.01
CA PRO A 116 10.12 16.04 -12.52
C PRO A 116 9.50 14.81 -11.84
N PRO A 117 8.51 15.01 -10.94
CA PRO A 117 7.83 13.92 -10.29
C PRO A 117 7.21 12.95 -11.29
N GLN A 118 7.29 11.66 -10.97
CA GLN A 118 6.65 10.59 -11.77
C GLN A 118 5.69 9.83 -10.89
N GLU A 119 4.48 9.61 -11.39
CA GLU A 119 3.43 8.91 -10.67
C GLU A 119 2.80 7.86 -11.57
N THR A 120 2.47 6.72 -10.98
CA THR A 120 1.77 5.64 -11.68
C THR A 120 0.83 4.92 -10.74
N ILE A 121 -0.22 4.33 -11.31
CA ILE A 121 -1.18 3.51 -10.57
C ILE A 121 -1.37 2.21 -11.34
N SER A 122 -1.36 1.11 -10.60
CA SER A 122 -1.62 -0.22 -11.12
C SER A 122 -2.77 -0.84 -10.34
N ASP A 123 -3.73 -1.44 -11.05
CA ASP A 123 -4.87 -2.10 -10.43
C ASP A 123 -4.75 -3.60 -10.54
N THR A 124 -5.02 -4.29 -9.43
CA THR A 124 -5.14 -5.75 -9.40
C THR A 124 -6.57 -6.11 -9.05
N VAL A 125 -7.24 -6.79 -9.96
CA VAL A 125 -8.64 -7.22 -9.77
C VAL A 125 -8.64 -8.65 -9.26
N ILE A 126 -9.35 -8.87 -8.14
CA ILE A 126 -9.49 -10.19 -7.53
C ILE A 126 -10.97 -10.50 -7.39
N THR A 127 -11.37 -11.70 -7.81
CA THR A 127 -12.69 -12.23 -7.50
C THR A 127 -12.54 -13.18 -6.32
N MET A 128 -13.13 -12.82 -5.20
CA MET A 128 -13.07 -13.62 -3.99
C MET A 128 -14.02 -14.80 -4.09
N ARG A 129 -13.55 -15.96 -3.63
CA ARG A 129 -14.43 -17.13 -3.51
C ARG A 129 -15.48 -16.90 -2.44
N ALA A 130 -16.57 -17.65 -2.50
CA ALA A 130 -17.48 -17.77 -1.37
C ALA A 130 -16.72 -18.49 -0.24
N LEU A 131 -16.63 -17.86 0.91
CA LEU A 131 -15.86 -18.35 2.05
C LEU A 131 -16.76 -18.54 3.27
N THR A 132 -16.45 -19.56 4.07
CA THR A 132 -17.07 -19.72 5.38
C THR A 132 -16.28 -18.92 6.41
N GLU A 133 -16.94 -18.58 7.53
CA GLU A 133 -16.25 -17.89 8.63
C GLU A 133 -15.08 -18.72 9.17
N GLU A 134 -15.26 -20.04 9.26
CA GLU A 134 -14.20 -20.95 9.72
C GLU A 134 -12.95 -20.84 8.82
N THR A 135 -13.12 -20.88 7.50
CA THR A 135 -12.02 -20.76 6.55
C THR A 135 -11.33 -19.42 6.68
N VAL A 136 -12.11 -18.35 6.84
CA VAL A 136 -11.57 -16.99 7.02
C VAL A 136 -10.77 -16.90 8.31
N ARG A 137 -11.28 -17.43 9.42
CA ARG A 137 -10.56 -17.43 10.69
C ARG A 137 -9.24 -18.19 10.62
N ASP A 138 -9.24 -19.35 9.96
CA ASP A 138 -8.02 -20.13 9.74
C ASP A 138 -6.98 -19.34 8.94
N TYR A 139 -7.41 -18.64 7.90
CA TYR A 139 -6.52 -17.81 7.09
C TYR A 139 -5.91 -16.68 7.93
N VAL A 140 -6.74 -15.96 8.69
CA VAL A 140 -6.28 -14.85 9.53
C VAL A 140 -5.29 -15.32 10.60
N GLU A 141 -5.56 -16.47 11.22
CA GLU A 141 -4.66 -17.05 12.22
C GLU A 141 -3.32 -17.44 11.60
N ARG A 142 -3.34 -18.04 10.42
CA ARG A 142 -2.12 -18.51 9.74
C ARG A 142 -1.32 -17.36 9.15
N GLU A 143 -1.95 -16.43 8.46
CA GLU A 143 -1.27 -15.38 7.70
C GLU A 143 -1.13 -14.06 8.46
N LYS A 144 -1.94 -13.82 9.47
CA LYS A 144 -1.91 -12.60 10.30
C LYS A 144 -1.82 -11.32 9.46
N PRO A 145 -2.82 -11.06 8.59
CA PRO A 145 -2.78 -9.94 7.63
C PRO A 145 -3.19 -8.60 8.26
N PHE A 146 -2.73 -8.32 9.47
CA PHE A 146 -3.18 -7.16 10.24
C PHE A 146 -2.66 -5.83 9.69
N ASP A 147 -1.57 -5.86 8.96
CA ASP A 147 -0.92 -4.73 8.33
C ASP A 147 -1.17 -4.65 6.81
N CYS A 148 -2.14 -5.43 6.31
CA CYS A 148 -2.47 -5.49 4.90
C CYS A 148 -3.82 -4.84 4.63
N ALA A 149 -3.89 -3.97 3.60
CA ALA A 149 -5.16 -3.40 3.16
C ALA A 149 -6.14 -4.51 2.77
N GLY A 150 -7.39 -4.42 3.23
CA GLY A 150 -8.41 -5.43 2.97
C GLY A 150 -8.13 -6.79 3.58
N SER A 151 -7.20 -6.88 4.53
CA SER A 151 -6.84 -8.12 5.23
C SER A 151 -6.32 -9.23 4.30
N ALA A 152 -5.79 -8.87 3.13
CA ALA A 152 -5.33 -9.85 2.16
C ALA A 152 -3.86 -9.62 1.76
N LYS A 153 -3.08 -10.70 1.74
CA LYS A 153 -1.68 -10.67 1.31
C LYS A 153 -1.61 -11.01 -0.17
N ILE A 154 -1.91 -10.04 -1.03
CA ILE A 154 -1.96 -10.27 -2.47
C ILE A 154 -0.58 -10.40 -3.12
N GLU A 155 0.48 -10.01 -2.43
CA GLU A 155 1.87 -10.15 -2.90
C GLU A 155 2.40 -11.58 -2.79
N ARG A 156 1.65 -12.48 -2.17
CA ARG A 156 2.07 -13.87 -1.93
C ARG A 156 1.28 -14.85 -2.73
#